data_9cf9ed254fb1e50d05c9a04a8010dd71
#
_entry.id   9cf9ed254fb1e50d05c9a04a8010dd71
#
_cell.length_a   1.000
_cell.length_b   1.000
_cell.length_c   1.000
_cell.angle_alpha   90.00
_cell.angle_beta   90.00
_cell.angle_gamma   90.00
#
_symmetry.space_group_name_H-M   'P 1'
#
loop_
_entity.id
_entity.type
_entity.pdbx_description
1 polymer ?
#
loop_
_entity_poly.entity_id
_entity_poly.type
_entity_poly.pdbx_seq_one_letter_code
_entity_poly.pdbx_strand_id
1 'polypeptide(L)'
;MEKLYAYTMVSRNKDNKGVPGFKQRTKSYLCYESEEEKMIEKFDRFVSDGVHGEKSRLYKSVNARNEEKTKNAFFARVLIENISVVKYHRALVGTAMLVENRAESKWLFDFDSTDEKRLSKFVDRIAYYGNLNKCDIFVQQTPHGFAVVVPHGFDTRKLMDEFADCDITLKRDGLLFVKVGENV
;
A
#
# COMPACT_ATOMS: atom_id res chain seq x y z
N MET A 1 20.72 1.70 7.74
CA MET A 1 20.06 2.83 7.04
C MET A 1 18.58 2.73 7.33
N GLU A 2 17.98 3.82 7.76
CA GLU A 2 16.57 3.88 8.11
C GLU A 2 15.70 3.71 6.86
N LYS A 3 14.55 2.99 6.98
CA LYS A 3 13.69 2.71 5.83
C LYS A 3 12.69 3.83 5.62
N LEU A 4 12.62 4.34 4.40
CA LEU A 4 11.67 5.36 3.96
C LEU A 4 10.46 4.68 3.31
N TYR A 5 9.24 5.05 3.72
CA TYR A 5 7.99 4.53 3.15
C TYR A 5 7.08 5.65 2.65
N ALA A 6 6.25 5.32 1.67
CA ALA A 6 5.15 6.19 1.27
C ALA A 6 3.88 5.77 2.01
N TYR A 7 3.19 6.72 2.61
CA TYR A 7 1.89 6.54 3.27
C TYR A 7 0.82 7.27 2.48
N THR A 8 -0.34 6.64 2.35
CA THR A 8 -1.49 7.23 1.65
C THR A 8 -2.73 7.12 2.51
N MET A 9 -3.32 8.25 2.82
CA MET A 9 -4.62 8.40 3.49
C MET A 9 -5.66 8.64 2.42
N VAL A 10 -6.71 7.84 2.39
CA VAL A 10 -7.74 7.95 1.36
C VAL A 10 -9.14 7.73 1.93
N SER A 11 -10.06 8.59 1.53
CA SER A 11 -11.48 8.42 1.73
C SER A 11 -12.13 8.30 0.34
N ARG A 12 -12.71 7.13 0.05
CA ARG A 12 -13.13 6.73 -1.31
C ARG A 12 -14.63 6.73 -1.45
N ASN A 13 -15.13 7.06 -2.65
CA ASN A 13 -16.55 7.00 -2.97
C ASN A 13 -17.18 5.63 -2.68
N LYS A 14 -16.46 4.54 -2.99
CA LYS A 14 -17.01 3.18 -2.79
C LYS A 14 -17.25 2.83 -1.32
N ASP A 15 -16.46 3.39 -0.40
CA ASP A 15 -16.56 3.13 1.05
C ASP A 15 -17.57 4.07 1.73
N ASN A 16 -17.97 5.16 1.06
CA ASN A 16 -18.78 6.26 1.60
C ASN A 16 -20.07 6.49 0.80
N LYS A 17 -20.61 5.43 0.18
CA LYS A 17 -21.89 5.51 -0.53
C LYS A 17 -23.00 5.89 0.45
N GLY A 18 -23.70 6.96 0.16
CA GLY A 18 -24.82 7.44 1.00
C GLY A 18 -24.43 8.36 2.16
N VAL A 19 -23.16 8.70 2.34
CA VAL A 19 -22.72 9.69 3.33
C VAL A 19 -22.98 11.10 2.80
N PRO A 20 -23.87 11.88 3.45
CA PRO A 20 -24.24 13.21 2.97
C PRO A 20 -23.04 14.16 2.96
N GLY A 21 -22.89 14.94 1.88
CA GLY A 21 -21.81 15.93 1.75
C GLY A 21 -20.41 15.34 1.51
N PHE A 22 -20.28 14.01 1.39
CA PHE A 22 -19.01 13.35 1.16
C PHE A 22 -18.34 13.82 -0.14
N LYS A 23 -17.04 14.04 -0.06
CA LYS A 23 -16.15 14.28 -1.22
C LYS A 23 -14.89 13.44 -1.05
N GLN A 24 -14.51 12.69 -2.09
CA GLN A 24 -13.30 11.88 -2.06
C GLN A 24 -12.06 12.73 -1.74
N ARG A 25 -11.27 12.27 -0.78
CA ARG A 25 -10.05 12.94 -0.32
C ARG A 25 -8.87 11.97 -0.35
N THR A 26 -7.69 12.50 -0.68
CA THR A 26 -6.44 11.73 -0.64
C THR A 26 -5.31 12.64 -0.20
N LYS A 27 -4.52 12.19 0.77
CA LYS A 27 -3.26 12.80 1.17
C LYS A 27 -2.18 11.73 1.21
N SER A 28 -0.97 12.03 0.71
CA SER A 28 0.15 11.08 0.71
C SER A 28 1.40 11.75 1.25
N TYR A 29 2.23 10.99 1.95
CA TYR A 29 3.42 11.47 2.63
C TYR A 29 4.56 10.47 2.48
N LEU A 30 5.81 10.94 2.54
CA LEU A 30 6.98 10.12 2.81
C LEU A 30 7.31 10.22 4.30
N CYS A 31 7.66 9.10 4.90
CA CYS A 31 7.97 9.02 6.32
C CYS A 31 8.95 7.87 6.57
N TYR A 32 9.88 8.09 7.48
CA TYR A 32 10.75 7.04 7.96
C TYR A 32 9.98 6.07 8.86
N GLU A 33 10.44 4.82 8.91
CA GLU A 33 9.81 3.76 9.71
C GLU A 33 9.73 4.11 11.19
N SER A 34 10.76 4.74 11.74
CA SER A 34 10.80 5.23 13.13
C SER A 34 9.74 6.31 13.46
N GLU A 35 9.18 6.94 12.44
CA GLU A 35 8.19 8.00 12.59
C GLU A 35 6.75 7.57 12.24
N GLU A 36 6.50 6.25 12.16
CA GLU A 36 5.18 5.71 11.77
C GLU A 36 4.05 6.20 12.68
N GLU A 37 4.30 6.38 13.97
CA GLU A 37 3.32 6.95 14.92
C GLU A 37 2.82 8.32 14.50
N LYS A 38 3.70 9.18 13.96
CA LYS A 38 3.31 10.49 13.43
C LYS A 38 2.37 10.37 12.22
N MET A 39 2.46 9.29 11.45
CA MET A 39 1.53 9.04 10.34
C MET A 39 0.17 8.59 10.85
N ILE A 40 0.13 7.81 11.93
CA ILE A 40 -1.12 7.42 12.59
C ILE A 40 -1.84 8.65 13.14
N GLU A 41 -1.13 9.55 13.85
CA GLU A 41 -1.70 10.81 14.33
C GLU A 41 -2.22 11.71 13.19
N LYS A 42 -1.46 11.81 12.09
CA LYS A 42 -1.92 12.55 10.90
C LYS A 42 -3.15 11.92 10.27
N PHE A 43 -3.23 10.58 10.30
CA PHE A 43 -4.40 9.86 9.81
C PHE A 43 -5.62 10.12 10.70
N ASP A 44 -5.47 10.12 12.02
CA ASP A 44 -6.58 10.41 12.94
C ASP A 44 -7.11 11.84 12.73
N ARG A 45 -6.23 12.82 12.46
CA ARG A 45 -6.65 14.19 12.03
C ARG A 45 -7.33 14.16 10.65
N PHE A 46 -6.79 13.37 9.69
CA PHE A 46 -7.44 13.24 8.38
C PHE A 46 -8.85 12.66 8.51
N VAL A 47 -9.08 11.73 9.43
CA VAL A 47 -10.42 11.19 9.74
C VAL A 47 -11.30 12.27 10.32
N SER A 48 -10.86 13.00 11.36
CA SER A 48 -11.64 14.05 12.02
C SER A 48 -11.96 15.24 11.11
N ASP A 49 -11.16 15.52 10.10
CA ASP A 49 -11.41 16.54 9.07
C ASP A 49 -12.51 16.13 8.08
N GLY A 50 -13.03 14.91 8.16
CA GLY A 50 -14.06 14.38 7.28
C GLY A 50 -15.46 14.80 7.67
N VAL A 51 -16.46 14.39 6.90
CA VAL A 51 -17.86 14.54 7.28
C VAL A 51 -18.29 13.40 8.20
N HIS A 52 -19.31 13.62 9.02
CA HIS A 52 -19.85 12.59 9.93
C HIS A 52 -20.23 11.31 9.17
N GLY A 53 -19.82 10.15 9.67
CA GLY A 53 -19.99 8.84 9.03
C GLY A 53 -19.00 8.53 7.90
N GLU A 54 -18.03 9.44 7.63
CA GLU A 54 -17.03 9.21 6.59
C GLU A 54 -15.99 8.17 7.01
N LYS A 55 -15.81 7.14 6.17
CA LYS A 55 -14.79 6.10 6.33
C LYS A 55 -13.54 6.44 5.54
N SER A 56 -12.40 6.34 6.20
CA SER A 56 -11.07 6.58 5.64
C SER A 56 -10.15 5.39 5.88
N ARG A 57 -9.13 5.23 5.03
CA ARG A 57 -8.12 4.17 5.14
C ARG A 57 -6.72 4.76 5.08
N LEU A 58 -5.83 4.21 5.89
CA LEU A 58 -4.39 4.44 5.83
C LEU A 58 -3.71 3.25 5.17
N TYR A 59 -2.83 3.54 4.24
CA TYR A 59 -1.99 2.57 3.56
C TYR A 59 -0.52 2.95 3.68
N LYS A 60 0.37 1.96 3.67
CA LYS A 60 1.83 2.07 3.61
C LYS A 60 2.35 1.36 2.37
N SER A 61 3.36 1.88 1.70
CA SER A 61 3.98 1.15 0.58
C SER A 61 4.57 -0.18 1.07
N VAL A 62 4.33 -1.27 0.32
CA VAL A 62 4.86 -2.60 0.64
C VAL A 62 6.39 -2.61 0.66
N ASN A 63 6.99 -1.89 -0.29
CA ASN A 63 8.43 -1.74 -0.39
C ASN A 63 8.89 -0.42 0.21
N ALA A 64 9.99 -0.45 0.96
CA ALA A 64 10.72 0.75 1.31
C ALA A 64 11.21 1.47 0.03
N ARG A 65 11.36 2.78 0.11
CA ARG A 65 11.82 3.64 -0.98
C ARG A 65 13.31 3.94 -0.82
N ASN A 66 14.02 3.93 -1.93
CA ASN A 66 15.42 4.34 -1.95
C ASN A 66 15.46 5.88 -1.97
N GLU A 67 15.92 6.48 -0.88
CA GLU A 67 15.92 7.92 -0.70
C GLU A 67 16.78 8.63 -1.74
N GLU A 68 17.98 8.14 -1.99
CA GLU A 68 18.91 8.75 -2.94
C GLU A 68 18.37 8.71 -4.38
N LYS A 69 17.90 7.53 -4.82
CA LYS A 69 17.25 7.39 -6.14
C LYS A 69 16.03 8.31 -6.25
N THR A 70 15.18 8.33 -5.21
CA THR A 70 14.00 9.20 -5.17
C THR A 70 14.38 10.66 -5.30
N LYS A 71 15.37 11.11 -4.54
CA LYS A 71 15.88 12.49 -4.57
C LYS A 71 16.40 12.87 -5.96
N ASN A 72 17.26 12.03 -6.54
CA ASN A 72 17.84 12.30 -7.87
C ASN A 72 16.76 12.31 -8.96
N ALA A 73 15.84 11.36 -8.96
CA ALA A 73 14.72 11.29 -9.90
C ALA A 73 13.76 12.49 -9.72
N PHE A 74 13.52 12.92 -8.48
CA PHE A 74 12.67 14.08 -8.22
C PHE A 74 13.29 15.39 -8.73
N PHE A 75 14.58 15.62 -8.50
CA PHE A 75 15.25 16.82 -9.03
C PHE A 75 15.26 16.84 -10.56
N ALA A 76 15.59 15.72 -11.21
CA ALA A 76 15.53 15.60 -12.66
C ALA A 76 14.12 15.94 -13.19
N ARG A 77 13.11 15.39 -12.52
CA ARG A 77 11.69 15.61 -12.86
C ARG A 77 11.26 17.08 -12.71
N VAL A 78 11.67 17.74 -11.62
CA VAL A 78 11.37 19.16 -11.38
C VAL A 78 11.93 20.03 -12.50
N LEU A 79 13.17 19.76 -12.94
CA LEU A 79 13.83 20.53 -14.01
C LEU A 79 13.19 20.28 -15.38
N ILE A 80 12.84 19.02 -15.70
CA ILE A 80 12.30 18.65 -17.02
C ILE A 80 10.84 19.07 -17.17
N GLU A 81 10.01 18.80 -16.14
CA GLU A 81 8.56 19.00 -16.21
C GLU A 81 8.12 20.41 -15.77
N ASN A 82 9.04 21.28 -15.35
CA ASN A 82 8.75 22.61 -14.81
C ASN A 82 7.61 22.60 -13.77
N ILE A 83 7.74 21.70 -12.79
CA ILE A 83 6.69 21.48 -11.78
C ILE A 83 6.54 22.73 -10.91
N SER A 84 5.30 23.21 -10.74
CA SER A 84 4.99 24.31 -9.83
C SER A 84 5.31 23.93 -8.38
N VAL A 85 5.88 24.88 -7.61
CA VAL A 85 6.27 24.72 -6.21
C VAL A 85 5.15 24.15 -5.33
N VAL A 86 3.90 24.57 -5.56
CA VAL A 86 2.72 24.05 -4.81
C VAL A 86 2.45 22.55 -5.05
N LYS A 87 3.03 21.98 -6.10
CA LYS A 87 2.89 20.54 -6.44
C LYS A 87 4.09 19.71 -6.01
N TYR A 88 5.16 20.29 -5.47
CA TYR A 88 6.40 19.59 -5.14
C TYR A 88 6.17 18.40 -4.21
N HIS A 89 5.40 18.58 -3.16
CA HIS A 89 5.11 17.48 -2.22
C HIS A 89 4.47 16.28 -2.92
N ARG A 90 3.44 16.51 -3.74
CA ARG A 90 2.76 15.46 -4.50
C ARG A 90 3.68 14.82 -5.53
N ALA A 91 4.50 15.62 -6.20
CA ALA A 91 5.45 15.13 -7.19
C ALA A 91 6.54 14.27 -6.54
N LEU A 92 7.05 14.68 -5.37
CA LEU A 92 8.04 13.93 -4.61
C LEU A 92 7.51 12.54 -4.20
N VAL A 93 6.31 12.47 -3.60
CA VAL A 93 5.69 11.19 -3.22
C VAL A 93 5.43 10.33 -4.46
N GLY A 94 4.90 10.93 -5.54
CA GLY A 94 4.68 10.22 -6.81
C GLY A 94 5.98 9.66 -7.39
N THR A 95 7.08 10.42 -7.32
CA THR A 95 8.40 9.96 -7.77
C THR A 95 8.92 8.82 -6.89
N ALA A 96 8.77 8.92 -5.57
CA ALA A 96 9.15 7.83 -4.66
C ALA A 96 8.40 6.53 -4.97
N MET A 97 7.16 6.61 -5.44
CA MET A 97 6.33 5.43 -5.78
C MET A 97 6.65 4.79 -7.13
N LEU A 98 7.57 5.35 -7.90
CA LEU A 98 8.05 4.69 -9.12
C LEU A 98 8.81 3.40 -8.75
N VAL A 99 8.63 2.35 -9.56
CA VAL A 99 9.18 1.01 -9.31
C VAL A 99 10.71 1.03 -9.20
N GLU A 100 11.38 1.84 -10.01
CA GLU A 100 12.83 2.03 -10.01
C GLU A 100 13.37 2.66 -8.72
N ASN A 101 12.54 3.35 -7.96
CA ASN A 101 12.91 4.02 -6.72
C ASN A 101 12.63 3.17 -5.47
N ARG A 102 12.21 1.92 -5.63
CA ARG A 102 12.08 1.00 -4.50
C ARG A 102 13.44 0.53 -4.01
N ALA A 103 13.56 0.29 -2.70
CA ALA A 103 14.73 -0.28 -2.04
C ALA A 103 14.61 -1.81 -1.83
N GLU A 104 13.41 -2.35 -1.96
CA GLU A 104 13.08 -3.77 -1.76
C GLU A 104 12.29 -4.30 -2.97
N SER A 105 12.14 -5.62 -3.07
CA SER A 105 11.44 -6.28 -4.20
C SER A 105 10.28 -7.16 -3.75
N LYS A 106 9.66 -6.81 -2.62
CA LYS A 106 8.50 -7.54 -2.08
C LYS A 106 7.32 -7.46 -3.05
N TRP A 107 6.56 -8.55 -3.11
CA TRP A 107 5.30 -8.61 -3.83
C TRP A 107 4.14 -8.74 -2.85
N LEU A 108 3.00 -8.19 -3.21
CA LEU A 108 1.76 -8.25 -2.46
C LEU A 108 0.71 -9.01 -3.28
N PHE A 109 0.12 -10.03 -2.70
CA PHE A 109 -1.11 -10.64 -3.18
C PHE A 109 -2.27 -10.09 -2.34
N ASP A 110 -3.22 -9.45 -3.01
CA ASP A 110 -4.48 -8.99 -2.43
C ASP A 110 -5.48 -10.13 -2.60
N PHE A 111 -5.81 -10.79 -1.50
CA PHE A 111 -6.67 -11.96 -1.46
C PHE A 111 -8.04 -11.53 -0.94
N ASP A 112 -8.96 -11.20 -1.86
CA ASP A 112 -10.29 -10.67 -1.56
C ASP A 112 -11.28 -11.80 -1.21
N SER A 113 -10.96 -12.57 -0.16
CA SER A 113 -11.81 -13.60 0.44
C SER A 113 -11.50 -13.75 1.91
N THR A 114 -12.52 -14.04 2.71
CA THR A 114 -12.40 -14.30 4.16
C THR A 114 -12.25 -15.78 4.50
N ASP A 115 -12.13 -16.67 3.50
CA ASP A 115 -11.92 -18.10 3.70
C ASP A 115 -10.48 -18.41 4.15
N GLU A 116 -10.30 -18.57 5.45
CA GLU A 116 -9.01 -18.88 6.08
C GLU A 116 -8.42 -20.22 5.62
N LYS A 117 -9.25 -21.22 5.31
CA LYS A 117 -8.77 -22.52 4.81
C LYS A 117 -8.17 -22.37 3.41
N ARG A 118 -8.84 -21.58 2.59
CA ARG A 118 -8.36 -21.27 1.24
C ARG A 118 -7.09 -20.43 1.28
N LEU A 119 -7.04 -19.43 2.17
CA LEU A 119 -5.85 -18.63 2.44
C LEU A 119 -4.67 -19.51 2.88
N SER A 120 -4.86 -20.41 3.86
CA SER A 120 -3.81 -21.32 4.33
C SER A 120 -3.22 -22.13 3.17
N LYS A 121 -4.09 -22.71 2.33
CA LYS A 121 -3.66 -23.46 1.14
C LYS A 121 -2.89 -22.54 0.17
N PHE A 122 -3.34 -21.31 -0.03
CA PHE A 122 -2.67 -20.34 -0.89
C PHE A 122 -1.27 -20.01 -0.39
N VAL A 123 -1.10 -19.77 0.92
CA VAL A 123 0.22 -19.52 1.56
C VAL A 123 1.14 -20.74 1.40
N ASP A 124 0.61 -21.97 1.58
CA ASP A 124 1.38 -23.20 1.36
C ASP A 124 1.90 -23.32 -0.07
N ARG A 125 1.06 -22.97 -1.05
CA ARG A 125 1.44 -23.00 -2.46
C ARG A 125 2.41 -21.87 -2.83
N ILE A 126 2.28 -20.69 -2.23
CA ILE A 126 3.28 -19.61 -2.34
C ILE A 126 4.64 -20.10 -1.85
N ALA A 127 4.71 -20.71 -0.66
CA ALA A 127 5.95 -21.25 -0.12
C ALA A 127 6.58 -22.29 -1.05
N TYR A 128 5.76 -23.20 -1.60
CA TYR A 128 6.21 -24.22 -2.54
C TYR A 128 6.72 -23.65 -3.86
N TYR A 129 5.91 -22.82 -4.56
CA TYR A 129 6.28 -22.28 -5.87
C TYR A 129 7.38 -21.21 -5.79
N GLY A 130 7.41 -20.43 -4.70
CA GLY A 130 8.41 -19.39 -4.46
C GLY A 130 9.71 -19.92 -3.85
N ASN A 131 9.75 -21.21 -3.45
CA ASN A 131 10.85 -21.77 -2.66
C ASN A 131 11.16 -20.89 -1.44
N LEU A 132 10.12 -20.54 -0.69
CA LEU A 132 10.17 -19.65 0.47
C LEU A 132 9.92 -20.42 1.77
N ASN A 133 10.52 -19.96 2.87
CA ASN A 133 10.09 -20.42 4.18
C ASN A 133 8.75 -19.73 4.53
N LYS A 134 7.83 -20.45 5.14
CA LYS A 134 6.55 -19.85 5.55
C LYS A 134 6.69 -18.68 6.52
N CYS A 135 7.73 -18.67 7.35
CA CYS A 135 8.03 -17.56 8.25
C CYS A 135 8.43 -16.26 7.53
N ASP A 136 8.84 -16.34 6.26
CA ASP A 136 9.18 -15.16 5.44
C ASP A 136 7.94 -14.58 4.72
N ILE A 137 6.79 -15.27 4.80
CA ILE A 137 5.53 -14.84 4.20
C ILE A 137 4.74 -14.10 5.28
N PHE A 138 4.53 -12.81 5.06
CA PHE A 138 3.72 -11.98 5.96
C PHE A 138 2.26 -12.00 5.52
N VAL A 139 1.35 -12.29 6.45
CA VAL A 139 -0.09 -12.28 6.21
C VAL A 139 -0.76 -11.29 7.15
N GLN A 140 -1.60 -10.44 6.59
CA GLN A 140 -2.36 -9.45 7.35
C GLN A 140 -3.82 -9.46 6.93
N GLN A 141 -4.74 -9.42 7.90
CA GLN A 141 -6.15 -9.23 7.63
C GLN A 141 -6.43 -7.82 7.11
N THR A 142 -7.30 -7.72 6.12
CA THR A 142 -7.81 -6.47 5.55
C THR A 142 -9.33 -6.40 5.73
N PRO A 143 -9.98 -5.27 5.46
CA PRO A 143 -11.44 -5.17 5.59
C PRO A 143 -12.26 -6.13 4.71
N HIS A 144 -11.67 -6.69 3.65
CA HIS A 144 -12.38 -7.56 2.70
C HIS A 144 -11.73 -8.93 2.48
N GLY A 145 -10.62 -9.21 3.17
CA GLY A 145 -9.88 -10.45 3.01
C GLY A 145 -8.50 -10.36 3.65
N PHE A 146 -7.46 -10.69 2.89
CA PHE A 146 -6.09 -10.73 3.40
C PHE A 146 -5.10 -10.14 2.41
N ALA A 147 -4.05 -9.53 2.96
CA ALA A 147 -2.85 -9.15 2.23
C ALA A 147 -1.75 -10.18 2.52
N VAL A 148 -1.17 -10.79 1.50
CA VAL A 148 -0.07 -11.73 1.62
C VAL A 148 1.16 -11.12 0.96
N VAL A 149 2.22 -10.86 1.75
CA VAL A 149 3.45 -10.23 1.28
C VAL A 149 4.58 -11.25 1.26
N VAL A 150 5.28 -11.32 0.14
CA VAL A 150 6.44 -12.19 -0.07
C VAL A 150 7.71 -11.37 -0.27
N PRO A 151 8.89 -11.87 0.16
CA PRO A 151 10.14 -11.10 0.15
C PRO A 151 10.66 -10.79 -1.25
N HIS A 152 10.32 -11.59 -2.24
CA HIS A 152 10.71 -11.43 -3.65
C HIS A 152 9.73 -12.10 -4.60
N GLY A 153 9.84 -11.76 -5.89
CA GLY A 153 9.01 -12.35 -6.93
C GLY A 153 9.47 -13.76 -7.34
N PHE A 154 8.54 -14.52 -7.91
CA PHE A 154 8.75 -15.85 -8.50
C PHE A 154 7.77 -16.08 -9.67
N ASP A 155 7.86 -17.22 -10.36
CA ASP A 155 6.87 -17.56 -11.41
C ASP A 155 5.52 -17.92 -10.78
N THR A 156 4.55 -17.02 -10.95
CA THR A 156 3.22 -17.14 -10.33
C THR A 156 2.17 -17.77 -11.24
N ARG A 157 2.51 -18.14 -12.49
CA ARG A 157 1.50 -18.64 -13.47
C ARG A 157 0.73 -19.83 -12.94
N LYS A 158 1.44 -20.87 -12.49
CA LYS A 158 0.79 -22.08 -11.93
C LYS A 158 0.01 -21.81 -10.65
N LEU A 159 0.53 -20.90 -9.79
CA LEU A 159 -0.17 -20.47 -8.57
C LEU A 159 -1.49 -19.79 -8.93
N MET A 160 -1.48 -18.84 -9.85
CA MET A 160 -2.68 -18.10 -10.25
C MET A 160 -3.69 -19.00 -10.96
N ASP A 161 -3.23 -19.97 -11.76
CA ASP A 161 -4.10 -20.97 -12.41
C ASP A 161 -4.79 -21.87 -11.38
N GLU A 162 -4.06 -22.33 -10.33
CA GLU A 162 -4.61 -23.17 -9.26
C GLU A 162 -5.68 -22.46 -8.41
N PHE A 163 -5.62 -21.14 -8.34
CA PHE A 163 -6.55 -20.27 -7.58
C PHE A 163 -7.36 -19.34 -8.49
N ALA A 164 -7.58 -19.74 -9.74
CA ALA A 164 -8.33 -18.92 -10.71
C ALA A 164 -9.80 -18.66 -10.31
N ASP A 165 -10.34 -19.48 -9.39
CA ASP A 165 -11.66 -19.33 -8.79
C ASP A 165 -11.69 -18.33 -7.62
N CYS A 166 -10.52 -17.83 -7.18
CA CYS A 166 -10.38 -16.83 -6.11
C CYS A 166 -10.12 -15.45 -6.70
N ASP A 167 -10.68 -14.42 -6.05
CA ASP A 167 -10.35 -13.02 -6.40
C ASP A 167 -9.00 -12.64 -5.76
N ILE A 168 -7.92 -12.87 -6.54
CA ILE A 168 -6.55 -12.61 -6.12
C ILE A 168 -5.90 -11.65 -7.10
N THR A 169 -5.43 -10.51 -6.59
CA THR A 169 -4.66 -9.56 -7.38
C THR A 169 -3.21 -9.52 -6.95
N LEU A 170 -2.28 -9.82 -7.88
CA LEU A 170 -0.83 -9.65 -7.65
C LEU A 170 -0.40 -8.22 -7.93
N LYS A 171 0.21 -7.60 -6.93
CA LYS A 171 0.83 -6.26 -7.01
C LYS A 171 2.33 -6.38 -6.76
N ARG A 172 3.14 -6.15 -7.77
CA ARG A 172 4.62 -6.23 -7.69
C ARG A 172 5.25 -5.07 -6.92
N ASP A 173 4.50 -4.01 -6.75
CA ASP A 173 4.77 -2.88 -5.87
C ASP A 173 3.41 -2.21 -5.57
N GLY A 174 3.01 -2.18 -4.32
CA GLY A 174 1.65 -1.78 -3.95
C GLY A 174 1.59 -1.09 -2.60
N LEU A 175 0.37 -0.90 -2.15
CA LEU A 175 0.05 -0.30 -0.86
C LEU A 175 -0.56 -1.38 0.05
N LEU A 176 0.04 -1.58 1.21
CA LEU A 176 -0.45 -2.44 2.29
C LEU A 176 -1.41 -1.65 3.17
N PHE A 177 -2.54 -2.24 3.50
CA PHE A 177 -3.49 -1.67 4.45
C PHE A 177 -2.85 -1.54 5.85
N VAL A 178 -3.06 -0.42 6.54
CA VAL A 178 -2.57 -0.18 7.90
C VAL A 178 -3.73 -0.05 8.88
N LYS A 179 -4.67 0.88 8.60
CA LYS A 179 -5.74 1.22 9.55
C LYS A 179 -6.97 1.74 8.80
N VAL A 180 -8.15 1.47 9.36
CA VAL A 180 -9.39 2.18 9.00
C VAL A 180 -9.78 3.14 10.12
N GLY A 181 -10.42 4.25 9.78
CA GLY A 181 -11.03 5.18 10.69
C GLY A 181 -12.38 5.66 10.17
N GLU A 182 -13.28 6.00 11.07
CA GLU A 182 -14.60 6.55 10.76
C GLU A 182 -14.81 7.81 11.60
N ASN A 183 -15.27 8.89 10.99
CA ASN A 183 -15.61 10.12 11.70
C ASN A 183 -17.03 10.00 12.28
N VAL A 184 -17.11 9.77 13.57
CA VAL A 184 -18.34 9.57 14.34
C VAL A 184 -18.73 10.80 15.13
#